data_a2823c7531a1158ff731bfb99b1ed2d4
#
_entry.id   a2823c7531a1158ff731bfb99b1ed2d4
#
_cell.length_a   1.000
_cell.length_b   1.000
_cell.length_c   1.000
_cell.angle_alpha   90.00
_cell.angle_beta   90.00
_cell.angle_gamma   90.00
#
_symmetry.space_group_name_H-M   'P 1'
#
loop_
_entity.id
_entity.type
_entity.pdbx_description
1 polymer ?
#
loop_
_entity_poly.entity_id
_entity_poly.type
_entity_poly.pdbx_seq_one_letter_code
_entity_poly.pdbx_strand_id
1 'polypeptide(L)'
;MAEVFTVLSGKGGTGKTSLCAGIATALALSNQRVLCIDCDVGLRNLDIALGLTEWSSISFLEVCRGDYALEYATVHPVYPTLRFLTAPVNCSADSIDRFAFARMLDQAREQFDYIFLDAPAGIEAGFRLTADVADRAILVSNGDPASIRDAGRSAEELERMGKPTRLVVNRLRKKMFKALNMTVDDIMDSAGLPLLGIVPEDENVVLAAAFGQPLLGYADKGAAAACRRIAQRLQGKRTKIRI
;
A
#
# COMPACT_ATOMS: atom_id res chain seq x y z
N MET A 1 10.12 -7.23 15.89
CA MET A 1 9.83 -7.92 14.62
C MET A 1 9.09 -6.95 13.71
N ALA A 2 9.44 -6.89 12.43
CA ALA A 2 8.73 -6.07 11.47
C ALA A 2 7.27 -6.48 11.35
N GLU A 3 6.40 -5.52 11.07
CA GLU A 3 4.99 -5.76 10.78
C GLU A 3 4.77 -5.73 9.26
N VAL A 4 4.12 -6.75 8.71
CA VAL A 4 3.81 -6.89 7.28
C VAL A 4 2.39 -6.39 7.03
N PHE A 5 2.27 -5.36 6.21
CA PHE A 5 0.99 -4.80 5.78
C PHE A 5 0.73 -5.14 4.32
N THR A 6 -0.44 -5.67 4.01
CA THR A 6 -0.94 -5.69 2.64
C THR A 6 -1.84 -4.48 2.40
N VAL A 7 -1.62 -3.79 1.27
CA VAL A 7 -2.45 -2.66 0.83
C VAL A 7 -3.37 -3.16 -0.26
N LEU A 8 -4.66 -3.12 -0.01
CA LEU A 8 -5.69 -3.80 -0.81
C LEU A 8 -6.79 -2.83 -1.25
N SER A 9 -7.49 -3.19 -2.30
CA SER A 9 -8.73 -2.52 -2.71
C SER A 9 -9.60 -3.47 -3.52
N GLY A 10 -10.91 -3.40 -3.35
CA GLY A 10 -11.88 -4.20 -4.13
C GLY A 10 -11.99 -3.75 -5.59
N LYS A 11 -11.44 -2.60 -5.98
CA LYS A 11 -11.57 -1.99 -7.30
C LYS A 11 -10.27 -1.34 -7.75
N GLY A 12 -10.01 -1.38 -9.06
CA GLY A 12 -8.91 -0.63 -9.67
C GLY A 12 -9.09 0.89 -9.59
N GLY A 13 -8.00 1.64 -9.62
CA GLY A 13 -8.01 3.11 -9.63
C GLY A 13 -8.30 3.80 -8.29
N THR A 14 -8.36 3.07 -7.18
CA THR A 14 -8.55 3.63 -5.83
C THR A 14 -7.33 4.40 -5.32
N GLY A 15 -6.17 4.26 -5.98
CA GLY A 15 -4.90 4.88 -5.58
C GLY A 15 -4.13 4.09 -4.52
N LYS A 16 -4.34 2.80 -4.44
CA LYS A 16 -3.70 1.84 -3.56
C LYS A 16 -2.16 1.96 -3.62
N THR A 17 -1.58 1.83 -4.81
CA THR A 17 -0.13 1.93 -5.09
C THR A 17 0.46 3.26 -4.65
N SER A 18 -0.17 4.39 -5.01
CA SER A 18 0.29 5.72 -4.58
C SER A 18 0.23 5.90 -3.07
N LEU A 19 -0.80 5.32 -2.42
CA LEU A 19 -0.92 5.35 -0.97
C LEU A 19 0.16 4.49 -0.31
N CYS A 20 0.41 3.29 -0.83
CA CYS A 20 1.47 2.40 -0.39
C CYS A 20 2.83 3.12 -0.41
N ALA A 21 3.21 3.67 -1.58
CA ALA A 21 4.44 4.44 -1.75
C ALA A 21 4.51 5.65 -0.81
N GLY A 22 3.41 6.41 -0.67
CA GLY A 22 3.35 7.58 0.19
C GLY A 22 3.52 7.27 1.67
N ILE A 23 2.89 6.19 2.18
CA ILE A 23 3.04 5.76 3.57
C ILE A 23 4.47 5.25 3.82
N ALA A 24 5.00 4.43 2.92
CA ALA A 24 6.35 3.87 3.02
C ALA A 24 7.41 4.98 3.03
N THR A 25 7.31 5.97 2.13
CA THR A 25 8.20 7.14 2.11
C THR A 25 8.09 7.95 3.40
N ALA A 26 6.88 8.12 3.96
CA ALA A 26 6.68 8.84 5.23
C ALA A 26 7.33 8.14 6.42
N LEU A 27 7.31 6.81 6.46
CA LEU A 27 7.99 6.01 7.47
C LEU A 27 9.51 6.09 7.31
N ALA A 28 10.02 6.01 6.08
CA ALA A 28 11.45 6.17 5.79
C ALA A 28 11.97 7.55 6.21
N LEU A 29 11.21 8.63 5.96
CA LEU A 29 11.49 9.98 6.47
C LEU A 29 11.51 10.06 8.01
N SER A 30 10.85 9.12 8.68
CA SER A 30 10.88 8.97 10.14
C SER A 30 11.96 7.98 10.61
N ASN A 31 12.95 7.71 9.74
CA ASN A 31 14.09 6.84 9.99
C ASN A 31 13.73 5.37 10.26
N GLN A 32 12.58 4.91 9.77
CA GLN A 32 12.19 3.50 9.83
C GLN A 32 12.76 2.75 8.63
N ARG A 33 13.18 1.52 8.83
CA ARG A 33 13.62 0.61 7.76
C ARG A 33 12.38 0.02 7.11
N VAL A 34 12.15 0.33 5.84
CA VAL A 34 10.92 -0.03 5.11
C VAL A 34 11.27 -0.85 3.87
N LEU A 35 10.54 -1.94 3.66
CA LEU A 35 10.56 -2.69 2.41
C LEU A 35 9.21 -2.54 1.72
N CYS A 36 9.22 -2.12 0.45
CA CYS A 36 8.06 -2.14 -0.43
C CYS A 36 8.19 -3.28 -1.44
N ILE A 37 7.14 -4.05 -1.60
CA ILE A 37 7.07 -5.16 -2.56
C ILE A 37 5.88 -4.93 -3.48
N ASP A 38 6.14 -4.78 -4.77
CA ASP A 38 5.09 -4.76 -5.79
C ASP A 38 4.61 -6.20 -6.03
N CYS A 39 3.36 -6.48 -5.67
CA CYS A 39 2.72 -7.78 -5.87
C CYS A 39 1.68 -7.74 -7.01
N ASP A 40 1.55 -6.60 -7.73
CA ASP A 40 0.67 -6.48 -8.88
C ASP A 40 1.36 -7.05 -10.12
N VAL A 41 1.31 -8.38 -10.22
CA VAL A 41 1.89 -9.14 -11.32
C VAL A 41 1.22 -8.75 -12.63
N GLY A 42 1.96 -8.08 -13.50
CA GLY A 42 1.49 -7.66 -14.83
C GLY A 42 1.40 -6.14 -15.02
N LEU A 43 1.09 -5.33 -14.00
CA LEU A 43 1.00 -3.87 -14.15
C LEU A 43 2.23 -3.11 -13.64
N ARG A 44 2.86 -3.54 -12.55
CA ARG A 44 4.13 -2.99 -12.03
C ARG A 44 4.15 -1.46 -11.98
N ASN A 45 3.44 -0.88 -11.02
CA ASN A 45 3.31 0.58 -10.94
C ASN A 45 3.93 1.18 -9.65
N LEU A 46 4.44 0.34 -8.74
CA LEU A 46 4.96 0.83 -7.46
C LEU A 46 6.30 1.54 -7.64
N ASP A 47 7.13 1.14 -8.59
CA ASP A 47 8.36 1.82 -8.99
C ASP A 47 8.10 3.26 -9.47
N ILE A 48 7.03 3.47 -10.27
CA ILE A 48 6.59 4.80 -10.71
C ILE A 48 6.23 5.67 -9.49
N ALA A 49 5.42 5.12 -8.57
CA ALA A 49 4.98 5.86 -7.40
C ALA A 49 6.10 6.17 -6.39
N LEU A 50 7.18 5.37 -6.41
CA LEU A 50 8.40 5.56 -5.63
C LEU A 50 9.46 6.41 -6.35
N GLY A 51 9.26 6.77 -7.63
CA GLY A 51 10.25 7.50 -8.42
C GLY A 51 11.48 6.65 -8.77
N LEU A 52 11.30 5.34 -8.98
CA LEU A 52 12.37 4.36 -9.23
C LEU A 52 12.36 3.79 -10.66
N THR A 53 11.66 4.40 -11.60
CA THR A 53 11.53 3.90 -12.98
C THR A 53 12.86 3.75 -13.72
N GLU A 54 13.83 4.61 -13.42
CA GLU A 54 15.18 4.57 -14.01
C GLU A 54 16.12 3.58 -13.29
N TRP A 55 15.65 2.90 -12.23
CA TRP A 55 16.47 2.02 -11.41
C TRP A 55 16.16 0.55 -11.70
N SER A 56 17.23 -0.22 -11.89
CA SER A 56 17.11 -1.68 -12.02
C SER A 56 16.70 -2.27 -10.68
N SER A 57 15.66 -3.11 -10.67
CA SER A 57 15.14 -3.76 -9.48
C SER A 57 14.94 -5.25 -9.72
N ILE A 58 15.36 -6.07 -8.78
CA ILE A 58 15.06 -7.51 -8.76
C ILE A 58 13.62 -7.75 -8.32
N SER A 59 13.03 -8.81 -8.81
CA SER A 59 11.67 -9.18 -8.41
C SER A 59 11.67 -9.95 -7.07
N PHE A 60 10.58 -9.82 -6.32
CA PHE A 60 10.43 -10.61 -5.09
C PHE A 60 10.46 -12.12 -5.36
N LEU A 61 10.04 -12.56 -6.55
CA LEU A 61 10.04 -13.97 -6.92
C LEU A 61 11.46 -14.54 -7.09
N GLU A 62 12.40 -13.75 -7.62
CA GLU A 62 13.81 -14.14 -7.72
C GLU A 62 14.42 -14.31 -6.32
N VAL A 63 14.04 -13.46 -5.36
CA VAL A 63 14.44 -13.63 -3.95
C VAL A 63 13.79 -14.87 -3.35
N CYS A 64 12.51 -15.13 -3.60
CA CYS A 64 11.81 -16.33 -3.13
C CYS A 64 12.46 -17.63 -3.63
N ARG A 65 13.00 -17.63 -4.85
CA ARG A 65 13.71 -18.76 -5.46
C ARG A 65 15.14 -18.93 -4.97
N GLY A 66 15.71 -17.92 -4.32
CA GLY A 66 17.11 -17.89 -3.91
C GLY A 66 18.07 -17.50 -5.03
N ASP A 67 17.56 -16.98 -6.16
CA ASP A 67 18.38 -16.50 -7.27
C ASP A 67 19.18 -15.25 -6.85
N TYR A 68 18.58 -14.44 -5.98
CA TYR A 68 19.21 -13.27 -5.33
C TYR A 68 18.93 -13.24 -3.84
N ALA A 69 19.88 -12.75 -3.06
CA ALA A 69 19.68 -12.47 -1.65
C ALA A 69 18.84 -11.18 -1.45
N LEU A 70 18.10 -11.08 -0.34
CA LEU A 70 17.23 -9.95 -0.02
C LEU A 70 18.01 -8.62 0.06
N GLU A 71 19.29 -8.65 0.39
CA GLU A 71 20.19 -7.48 0.46
C GLU A 71 20.35 -6.76 -0.88
N TYR A 72 20.04 -7.43 -1.99
CA TYR A 72 20.02 -6.83 -3.34
C TYR A 72 18.71 -6.09 -3.65
N ALA A 73 17.75 -6.06 -2.73
CA ALA A 73 16.57 -5.19 -2.87
C ALA A 73 17.02 -3.74 -3.12
N THR A 74 16.43 -3.10 -4.12
CA THR A 74 16.82 -1.77 -4.59
C THR A 74 16.71 -0.74 -3.48
N VAL A 75 17.82 -0.10 -3.12
CA VAL A 75 17.86 1.00 -2.14
C VAL A 75 17.37 2.28 -2.81
N HIS A 76 16.41 2.96 -2.20
CA HIS A 76 15.93 4.22 -2.73
C HIS A 76 17.01 5.31 -2.64
N PRO A 77 17.33 6.03 -3.75
CA PRO A 77 18.48 6.94 -3.81
C PRO A 77 18.40 8.13 -2.83
N VAL A 78 17.17 8.58 -2.54
CA VAL A 78 16.91 9.73 -1.64
C VAL A 78 16.57 9.28 -0.21
N TYR A 79 15.99 8.08 -0.04
CA TYR A 79 15.54 7.55 1.24
C TYR A 79 16.26 6.21 1.52
N PRO A 80 17.49 6.21 2.01
CA PRO A 80 18.33 5.01 2.10
C PRO A 80 17.78 3.91 3.02
N THR A 81 16.82 4.24 3.89
CA THR A 81 16.09 3.26 4.72
C THR A 81 14.90 2.62 4.02
N LEU A 82 14.56 3.05 2.79
CA LEU A 82 13.51 2.47 1.96
C LEU A 82 14.12 1.56 0.91
N ARG A 83 13.65 0.32 0.85
CA ARG A 83 14.02 -0.65 -0.18
C ARG A 83 12.81 -1.12 -0.96
N PHE A 84 13.05 -1.60 -2.16
CA PHE A 84 12.01 -1.99 -3.11
C PHE A 84 12.36 -3.33 -3.81
N LEU A 85 11.34 -4.18 -3.94
CA LEU A 85 11.31 -5.36 -4.79
C LEU A 85 10.17 -5.23 -5.79
N THR A 86 10.45 -5.49 -7.07
CA THR A 86 9.43 -5.38 -8.12
C THR A 86 8.61 -6.66 -8.26
N ALA A 87 7.47 -6.57 -8.94
CA ALA A 87 6.71 -7.74 -9.36
C ALA A 87 7.45 -8.50 -10.47
N PRO A 88 7.31 -9.83 -10.55
CA PRO A 88 7.87 -10.61 -11.65
C PRO A 88 7.18 -10.29 -12.98
N VAL A 89 7.91 -10.43 -14.06
CA VAL A 89 7.38 -10.39 -15.44
C VAL A 89 7.01 -11.81 -15.86
N ASN A 90 5.93 -11.99 -16.61
CA ASN A 90 5.51 -13.29 -17.17
C ASN A 90 5.22 -14.37 -16.10
N CYS A 91 4.52 -14.01 -15.04
CA CYS A 91 4.10 -14.91 -13.98
C CYS A 91 2.59 -14.72 -13.71
N SER A 92 1.93 -15.74 -13.18
CA SER A 92 0.59 -15.64 -12.62
C SER A 92 0.68 -15.65 -11.09
N ALA A 93 -0.19 -14.89 -10.41
CA ALA A 93 -0.25 -14.91 -8.95
C ALA A 93 -0.52 -16.31 -8.38
N ASP A 94 -1.29 -17.14 -9.09
CA ASP A 94 -1.57 -18.53 -8.70
C ASP A 94 -0.33 -19.45 -8.77
N SER A 95 0.68 -19.09 -9.55
CA SER A 95 1.92 -19.85 -9.67
C SER A 95 2.99 -19.51 -8.65
N ILE A 96 2.72 -18.54 -7.78
CA ILE A 96 3.66 -18.12 -6.73
C ILE A 96 3.55 -19.06 -5.53
N ASP A 97 4.66 -19.69 -5.16
CA ASP A 97 4.75 -20.52 -3.96
C ASP A 97 4.60 -19.66 -2.70
N ARG A 98 3.45 -19.79 -2.03
CA ARG A 98 3.13 -19.04 -0.79
C ARG A 98 4.12 -19.34 0.35
N PHE A 99 4.62 -20.56 0.44
CA PHE A 99 5.58 -20.91 1.49
C PHE A 99 6.94 -20.28 1.24
N ALA A 100 7.39 -20.22 -0.02
CA ALA A 100 8.61 -19.52 -0.39
C ALA A 100 8.47 -18.00 -0.14
N PHE A 101 7.31 -17.43 -0.46
CA PHE A 101 7.03 -16.01 -0.19
C PHE A 101 6.99 -15.71 1.31
N ALA A 102 6.34 -16.55 2.11
CA ALA A 102 6.31 -16.41 3.57
C ALA A 102 7.73 -16.50 4.17
N ARG A 103 8.55 -17.46 3.75
CA ARG A 103 9.95 -17.58 4.20
C ARG A 103 10.79 -16.33 3.86
N MET A 104 10.61 -15.76 2.67
CA MET A 104 11.28 -14.52 2.28
C MET A 104 10.85 -13.36 3.19
N LEU A 105 9.55 -13.27 3.53
CA LEU A 105 9.05 -12.26 4.46
C LEU A 105 9.58 -12.46 5.88
N ASP A 106 9.73 -13.71 6.33
CA ASP A 106 10.34 -13.99 7.65
C ASP A 106 11.80 -13.50 7.71
N GLN A 107 12.57 -13.71 6.64
CA GLN A 107 13.92 -13.11 6.53
C GLN A 107 13.88 -11.58 6.51
N ALA A 108 12.91 -10.99 5.80
CA ALA A 108 12.75 -9.54 5.73
C ALA A 108 12.40 -8.93 7.11
N ARG A 109 11.66 -9.65 7.96
CA ARG A 109 11.30 -9.18 9.31
C ARG A 109 12.51 -8.92 10.23
N GLU A 110 13.64 -9.53 9.96
CA GLU A 110 14.88 -9.31 10.71
C GLU A 110 15.59 -8.00 10.31
N GLN A 111 15.39 -7.58 9.06
CA GLN A 111 16.10 -6.44 8.46
C GLN A 111 15.30 -5.15 8.45
N PHE A 112 13.96 -5.22 8.44
CA PHE A 112 13.07 -4.07 8.31
C PHE A 112 12.21 -3.86 9.56
N ASP A 113 11.62 -2.67 9.70
CA ASP A 113 10.66 -2.33 10.74
C ASP A 113 9.22 -2.42 10.19
N TYR A 114 9.05 -2.12 8.90
CA TYR A 114 7.78 -2.19 8.17
C TYR A 114 7.97 -2.83 6.79
N ILE A 115 7.04 -3.69 6.41
CA ILE A 115 7.00 -4.32 5.08
C ILE A 115 5.63 -4.05 4.48
N PHE A 116 5.59 -3.48 3.27
CA PHE A 116 4.36 -3.19 2.54
C PHE A 116 4.27 -4.04 1.28
N LEU A 117 3.15 -4.73 1.13
CA LEU A 117 2.78 -5.49 -0.06
C LEU A 117 1.73 -4.70 -0.83
N ASP A 118 2.08 -4.15 -1.99
CA ASP A 118 1.10 -3.51 -2.90
C ASP A 118 0.41 -4.60 -3.71
N ALA A 119 -0.79 -4.98 -3.31
CA ALA A 119 -1.53 -6.05 -3.94
C ALA A 119 -2.19 -5.63 -5.26
N PRO A 120 -2.54 -6.53 -6.18
CA PRO A 120 -3.40 -6.21 -7.31
C PRO A 120 -4.80 -5.76 -6.83
N ALA A 121 -5.57 -5.14 -7.73
CA ALA A 121 -6.95 -4.77 -7.45
C ALA A 121 -7.88 -5.99 -7.52
N GLY A 122 -9.01 -5.93 -6.81
CA GLY A 122 -10.01 -7.01 -6.78
C GLY A 122 -9.80 -7.97 -5.61
N ILE A 123 -10.48 -9.12 -5.64
CA ILE A 123 -10.47 -10.15 -4.60
C ILE A 123 -9.93 -11.50 -5.11
N GLU A 124 -9.20 -11.46 -6.22
CA GLU A 124 -8.65 -12.63 -6.91
C GLU A 124 -7.40 -13.20 -6.21
N ALA A 125 -6.68 -14.08 -6.90
CA ALA A 125 -5.52 -14.81 -6.36
C ALA A 125 -4.43 -13.90 -5.74
N GLY A 126 -4.11 -12.77 -6.35
CA GLY A 126 -3.11 -11.84 -5.82
C GLY A 126 -3.54 -11.15 -4.53
N PHE A 127 -4.83 -10.85 -4.37
CA PHE A 127 -5.41 -10.37 -3.11
C PHE A 127 -5.19 -11.40 -1.99
N ARG A 128 -5.56 -12.68 -2.26
CA ARG A 128 -5.44 -13.76 -1.28
C ARG A 128 -3.99 -14.04 -0.95
N LEU A 129 -3.12 -14.10 -1.95
CA LEU A 129 -1.69 -14.33 -1.77
C LEU A 129 -1.09 -13.33 -0.77
N THR A 130 -1.34 -12.02 -0.96
CA THR A 130 -0.79 -10.98 -0.10
C THR A 130 -1.46 -10.91 1.27
N ALA A 131 -2.79 -11.15 1.32
CA ALA A 131 -3.53 -11.20 2.58
C ALA A 131 -3.10 -12.40 3.45
N ASP A 132 -2.85 -13.57 2.86
CA ASP A 132 -2.43 -14.77 3.60
C ASP A 132 -1.15 -14.54 4.39
N VAL A 133 -0.15 -13.90 3.78
CA VAL A 133 1.21 -13.73 4.36
C VAL A 133 1.37 -12.46 5.19
N ALA A 134 0.43 -11.51 5.11
CA ALA A 134 0.48 -10.26 5.87
C ALA A 134 -0.04 -10.43 7.31
N ASP A 135 0.45 -9.58 8.22
CA ASP A 135 -0.06 -9.50 9.59
C ASP A 135 -1.35 -8.68 9.65
N ARG A 136 -1.42 -7.63 8.84
CA ARG A 136 -2.55 -6.69 8.80
C ARG A 136 -2.85 -6.23 7.38
N ALA A 137 -4.08 -5.78 7.18
CA ALA A 137 -4.51 -5.20 5.91
C ALA A 137 -4.86 -3.72 6.04
N ILE A 138 -4.51 -2.96 5.00
CA ILE A 138 -4.98 -1.58 4.79
C ILE A 138 -5.89 -1.64 3.56
N LEU A 139 -7.20 -1.53 3.80
CA LEU A 139 -8.18 -1.51 2.72
C LEU A 139 -8.41 -0.08 2.24
N VAL A 140 -8.23 0.14 0.94
CA VAL A 140 -8.35 1.46 0.31
C VAL A 140 -9.66 1.55 -0.46
N SER A 141 -10.49 2.54 -0.12
CA SER A 141 -11.74 2.84 -0.81
C SER A 141 -11.82 4.32 -1.18
N ASN A 142 -12.49 4.61 -2.26
CA ASN A 142 -12.91 5.97 -2.61
C ASN A 142 -14.33 6.23 -2.08
N GLY A 143 -14.78 7.48 -2.17
CA GLY A 143 -16.12 7.87 -1.77
C GLY A 143 -17.21 7.61 -2.83
N ASP A 144 -16.96 6.87 -3.90
CA ASP A 144 -18.00 6.52 -4.87
C ASP A 144 -18.75 5.23 -4.45
N PRO A 145 -20.07 5.12 -4.73
CA PRO A 145 -20.89 4.01 -4.26
C PRO A 145 -20.39 2.62 -4.68
N ALA A 146 -19.80 2.50 -5.87
CA ALA A 146 -19.26 1.22 -6.34
C ALA A 146 -18.01 0.82 -5.53
N SER A 147 -17.11 1.76 -5.27
CA SER A 147 -15.91 1.53 -4.46
C SER A 147 -16.27 1.16 -3.01
N ILE A 148 -17.29 1.80 -2.44
CA ILE A 148 -17.77 1.50 -1.08
C ILE A 148 -18.32 0.07 -1.00
N ARG A 149 -19.17 -0.33 -1.97
CA ARG A 149 -19.70 -1.70 -2.02
C ARG A 149 -18.61 -2.74 -2.19
N ASP A 150 -17.63 -2.47 -3.05
CA ASP A 150 -16.51 -3.39 -3.28
C ASP A 150 -15.58 -3.45 -2.07
N ALA A 151 -15.45 -2.35 -1.32
CA ALA A 151 -14.74 -2.35 -0.04
C ALA A 151 -15.45 -3.22 1.01
N GLY A 152 -16.78 -3.18 1.11
CA GLY A 152 -17.54 -4.07 2.00
C GLY A 152 -17.29 -5.54 1.70
N ARG A 153 -17.32 -5.95 0.42
CA ARG A 153 -17.02 -7.33 0.01
C ARG A 153 -15.58 -7.74 0.35
N SER A 154 -14.64 -6.83 0.13
CA SER A 154 -13.23 -7.08 0.46
C SER A 154 -13.02 -7.20 1.97
N ALA A 155 -13.73 -6.39 2.76
CA ALA A 155 -13.70 -6.43 4.22
C ALA A 155 -14.22 -7.77 4.75
N GLU A 156 -15.35 -8.26 4.22
CA GLU A 156 -15.91 -9.57 4.57
C GLU A 156 -14.93 -10.72 4.26
N GLU A 157 -14.22 -10.66 3.13
CA GLU A 157 -13.22 -11.68 2.78
C GLU A 157 -12.02 -11.62 3.74
N LEU A 158 -11.52 -10.43 4.08
CA LEU A 158 -10.44 -10.25 5.04
C LEU A 158 -10.82 -10.71 6.45
N GLU A 159 -12.07 -10.48 6.85
CA GLU A 159 -12.60 -10.98 8.12
C GLU A 159 -12.63 -12.52 8.15
N ARG A 160 -13.11 -13.17 7.06
CA ARG A 160 -13.07 -14.64 6.94
C ARG A 160 -11.64 -15.20 7.02
N MET A 161 -10.67 -14.46 6.49
CA MET A 161 -9.24 -14.78 6.58
C MET A 161 -8.63 -14.45 7.96
N GLY A 162 -9.40 -13.87 8.88
CA GLY A 162 -8.93 -13.47 10.22
C GLY A 162 -7.91 -12.33 10.20
N LYS A 163 -7.95 -11.45 9.16
CA LYS A 163 -6.96 -10.38 9.00
C LYS A 163 -7.42 -9.08 9.66
N PRO A 164 -6.68 -8.58 10.67
CA PRO A 164 -6.93 -7.27 11.25
C PRO A 164 -6.81 -6.20 10.16
N THR A 165 -7.91 -5.51 9.86
CA THR A 165 -8.03 -4.59 8.74
C THR A 165 -8.38 -3.19 9.21
N ARG A 166 -7.80 -2.18 8.57
CA ARG A 166 -8.17 -0.77 8.73
C ARG A 166 -8.45 -0.11 7.39
N LEU A 167 -9.41 0.81 7.39
CA LEU A 167 -9.86 1.53 6.20
C LEU A 167 -9.07 2.81 5.98
N VAL A 168 -8.67 3.06 4.73
CA VAL A 168 -8.26 4.39 4.25
C VAL A 168 -9.27 4.86 3.20
N VAL A 169 -9.89 6.00 3.47
CA VAL A 169 -10.71 6.71 2.47
C VAL A 169 -9.78 7.60 1.66
N ASN A 170 -9.55 7.21 0.41
CA ASN A 170 -8.62 7.88 -0.50
C ASN A 170 -9.38 8.73 -1.54
N ARG A 171 -8.68 9.69 -2.13
CA ARG A 171 -9.20 10.58 -3.19
C ARG A 171 -10.50 11.27 -2.79
N LEU A 172 -10.58 11.68 -1.52
CA LEU A 172 -11.77 12.32 -0.98
C LEU A 172 -11.95 13.71 -1.60
N ARG A 173 -13.12 13.93 -2.22
CA ARG A 173 -13.57 15.21 -2.80
C ARG A 173 -14.65 15.82 -1.93
N LYS A 174 -14.30 16.81 -1.10
CA LYS A 174 -15.24 17.45 -0.17
C LYS A 174 -16.54 17.93 -0.83
N LYS A 175 -16.45 18.53 -2.04
CA LYS A 175 -17.62 19.02 -2.77
C LYS A 175 -18.58 17.87 -3.15
N MET A 176 -18.03 16.73 -3.57
CA MET A 176 -18.80 15.55 -3.93
C MET A 176 -19.50 14.94 -2.71
N PHE A 177 -18.78 14.79 -1.59
CA PHE A 177 -19.33 14.30 -0.33
C PHE A 177 -20.51 15.15 0.14
N LYS A 178 -20.34 16.48 0.09
CA LYS A 178 -21.42 17.42 0.42
C LYS A 178 -22.62 17.28 -0.52
N ALA A 179 -22.39 17.15 -1.83
CA ALA A 179 -23.47 16.99 -2.83
C ALA A 179 -24.23 15.67 -2.66
N LEU A 180 -23.55 14.59 -2.25
CA LEU A 180 -24.16 13.28 -2.00
C LEU A 180 -24.73 13.14 -0.58
N ASN A 181 -24.60 14.16 0.25
CA ASN A 181 -24.93 14.13 1.69
C ASN A 181 -24.30 12.93 2.41
N MET A 182 -23.08 12.58 2.01
CA MET A 182 -22.31 11.45 2.55
C MET A 182 -21.27 11.93 3.57
N THR A 183 -21.02 11.08 4.53
CA THR A 183 -19.97 11.26 5.54
C THR A 183 -18.92 10.16 5.42
N VAL A 184 -17.81 10.31 6.12
CA VAL A 184 -16.80 9.24 6.23
C VAL A 184 -17.33 8.09 7.07
N ASP A 185 -18.21 8.38 8.02
CA ASP A 185 -18.84 7.37 8.88
C ASP A 185 -19.72 6.43 8.05
N ASP A 186 -20.43 6.94 7.02
CA ASP A 186 -21.22 6.10 6.11
C ASP A 186 -20.34 5.08 5.36
N ILE A 187 -19.09 5.46 5.03
CA ILE A 187 -18.15 4.52 4.39
C ILE A 187 -17.61 3.51 5.41
N MET A 188 -17.29 3.96 6.62
CA MET A 188 -16.85 3.09 7.71
C MET A 188 -17.90 2.06 8.07
N ASP A 189 -19.16 2.48 8.20
CA ASP A 189 -20.29 1.63 8.54
C ASP A 189 -20.55 0.60 7.41
N SER A 190 -20.48 1.05 6.15
CA SER A 190 -20.66 0.16 4.99
C SER A 190 -19.54 -0.87 4.84
N ALA A 191 -18.32 -0.53 5.26
CA ALA A 191 -17.18 -1.44 5.23
C ALA A 191 -17.03 -2.26 6.53
N GLY A 192 -17.68 -1.86 7.61
CA GLY A 192 -17.53 -2.48 8.93
C GLY A 192 -16.11 -2.35 9.52
N LEU A 193 -15.34 -1.32 9.12
CA LEU A 193 -13.92 -1.22 9.43
C LEU A 193 -13.55 0.08 10.15
N PRO A 194 -12.62 0.01 11.12
CA PRO A 194 -12.09 1.20 11.77
C PRO A 194 -11.21 2.02 10.81
N LEU A 195 -11.36 3.34 10.86
CA LEU A 195 -10.63 4.27 10.02
C LEU A 195 -9.16 4.39 10.41
N LEU A 196 -8.26 4.21 9.45
CA LEU A 196 -6.84 4.51 9.56
C LEU A 196 -6.54 5.95 9.12
N GLY A 197 -7.19 6.44 8.07
CA GLY A 197 -6.95 7.79 7.58
C GLY A 197 -7.82 8.21 6.41
N ILE A 198 -7.73 9.50 6.10
CA ILE A 198 -8.41 10.12 4.97
C ILE A 198 -7.34 10.85 4.14
N VAL A 199 -7.35 10.62 2.84
CA VAL A 199 -6.46 11.26 1.88
C VAL A 199 -7.32 12.05 0.88
N PRO A 200 -7.11 13.37 0.77
CA PRO A 200 -7.84 14.16 -0.21
C PRO A 200 -7.42 13.81 -1.64
N GLU A 201 -8.30 14.08 -2.61
CA GLU A 201 -7.90 14.14 -4.01
C GLU A 201 -6.86 15.24 -4.17
N ASP A 202 -5.73 14.90 -4.79
CA ASP A 202 -4.58 15.80 -4.89
C ASP A 202 -3.83 15.56 -6.22
N GLU A 203 -3.76 16.59 -7.05
CA GLU A 203 -3.08 16.53 -8.35
C GLU A 203 -1.57 16.29 -8.21
N ASN A 204 -0.99 16.68 -7.07
CA ASN A 204 0.43 16.43 -6.80
C ASN A 204 0.80 14.94 -6.82
N VAL A 205 -0.15 14.03 -6.61
CA VAL A 205 0.10 12.57 -6.73
C VAL A 205 0.49 12.19 -8.16
N VAL A 206 -0.24 12.74 -9.14
CA VAL A 206 0.02 12.49 -10.57
C VAL A 206 1.26 13.24 -11.04
N LEU A 207 1.41 14.49 -10.62
CA LEU A 207 2.57 15.32 -10.98
C LEU A 207 3.88 14.73 -10.43
N ALA A 208 3.91 14.29 -9.19
CA ALA A 208 5.08 13.64 -8.60
C ALA A 208 5.51 12.41 -9.42
N ALA A 209 4.57 11.52 -9.74
CA ALA A 209 4.83 10.36 -10.57
C ALA A 209 5.34 10.72 -11.97
N ALA A 210 4.75 11.74 -12.61
CA ALA A 210 5.16 12.22 -13.93
C ALA A 210 6.58 12.83 -13.92
N PHE A 211 7.01 13.40 -12.80
CA PHE A 211 8.37 13.92 -12.62
C PHE A 211 9.35 12.90 -12.03
N GLY A 212 8.97 11.63 -11.92
CA GLY A 212 9.84 10.57 -11.40
C GLY A 212 10.24 10.78 -9.93
N GLN A 213 9.34 11.34 -9.12
CA GLN A 213 9.58 11.61 -7.70
C GLN A 213 8.50 10.97 -6.82
N PRO A 214 8.85 10.47 -5.64
CA PRO A 214 7.83 10.08 -4.67
C PRO A 214 7.06 11.30 -4.18
N LEU A 215 5.77 11.13 -3.90
CA LEU A 215 4.87 12.21 -3.48
C LEU A 215 5.43 13.09 -2.35
N LEU A 216 6.08 12.49 -1.36
CA LEU A 216 6.62 13.23 -0.20
C LEU A 216 7.92 13.98 -0.50
N GLY A 217 8.57 13.71 -1.62
CA GLY A 217 9.68 14.50 -2.16
C GLY A 217 9.18 15.69 -2.98
N TYR A 218 7.97 15.58 -3.52
CA TYR A 218 7.36 16.59 -4.40
C TYR A 218 6.46 17.59 -3.64
N ALA A 219 5.73 17.16 -2.62
CA ALA A 219 4.74 17.96 -1.90
C ALA A 219 4.76 17.74 -0.38
N ASP A 220 4.32 18.77 0.37
CA ASP A 220 4.25 18.74 1.83
C ASP A 220 2.82 18.74 2.38
N LYS A 221 1.85 19.18 1.60
CA LYS A 221 0.44 19.34 1.99
C LYS A 221 -0.43 18.28 1.34
N GLY A 222 -1.74 18.38 1.48
CA GLY A 222 -2.70 17.52 0.81
C GLY A 222 -2.50 16.04 1.10
N ALA A 223 -2.37 15.24 0.06
CA ALA A 223 -2.16 13.80 0.13
C ALA A 223 -0.84 13.43 0.85
N ALA A 224 0.24 14.20 0.62
CA ALA A 224 1.52 13.97 1.31
C ALA A 224 1.38 14.11 2.83
N ALA A 225 0.73 15.18 3.31
CA ALA A 225 0.46 15.37 4.73
C ALA A 225 -0.47 14.28 5.29
N ALA A 226 -1.41 13.77 4.50
CA ALA A 226 -2.28 12.66 4.91
C ALA A 226 -1.48 11.36 5.06
N CYS A 227 -0.59 11.02 4.13
CA CYS A 227 0.31 9.87 4.25
C CYS A 227 1.20 9.94 5.49
N ARG A 228 1.75 11.13 5.81
CA ARG A 228 2.53 11.33 7.07
C ARG A 228 1.68 11.03 8.31
N ARG A 229 0.42 11.47 8.37
CA ARG A 229 -0.48 11.18 9.50
C ARG A 229 -0.83 9.69 9.60
N ILE A 230 -1.04 9.02 8.48
CA ILE A 230 -1.27 7.58 8.44
C ILE A 230 -0.03 6.84 8.96
N ALA A 231 1.17 7.17 8.46
CA ALA A 231 2.42 6.60 8.94
C ALA A 231 2.62 6.78 10.46
N GLN A 232 2.33 7.98 10.98
CA GLN A 232 2.38 8.24 12.43
C GLN A 232 1.42 7.34 13.23
N ARG A 233 0.21 7.05 12.69
CA ARG A 233 -0.74 6.13 13.34
C ARG A 233 -0.28 4.68 13.29
N LEU A 234 0.39 4.26 12.23
CA LEU A 234 1.03 2.94 12.18
C LEU A 234 2.14 2.81 13.22
N GLN A 235 2.83 3.90 13.54
CA GLN A 235 3.81 3.97 14.64
C GLN A 235 3.15 4.08 16.05
N GLY A 236 1.83 3.96 16.16
CA GLY A 236 1.11 4.08 17.43
C GLY A 236 0.90 5.53 17.93
N LYS A 237 1.30 6.54 17.15
CA LYS A 237 1.13 7.95 17.55
C LYS A 237 -0.31 8.40 17.34
N ARG A 238 -0.88 9.10 18.34
CA ARG A 238 -2.20 9.73 18.20
C ARG A 238 -2.11 10.96 17.31
N THR A 239 -2.81 10.95 16.19
CA THR A 239 -2.93 12.10 15.28
C THR A 239 -4.39 12.41 14.99
N LYS A 240 -4.74 13.71 14.86
CA LYS A 240 -6.11 14.09 14.48
C LYS A 240 -6.41 13.63 13.05
N ILE A 241 -7.62 13.08 12.84
CA ILE A 241 -8.16 12.86 11.50
C ILE A 241 -8.53 14.24 10.95
N ARG A 242 -8.00 14.59 9.79
CA ARG A 242 -8.28 15.85 9.09
C ARG A 242 -8.73 15.53 7.67
N ILE A 243 -9.79 16.17 7.25
CA ILE A 243 -10.30 16.17 5.88
C ILE A 243 -9.79 17.42 5.17
#